data_0cb842700674a95cd651403f9be550cd
#
_entry.id   0cb842700674a95cd651403f9be550cd
#
_cell.length_a   1.000
_cell.length_b   1.000
_cell.length_c   1.000
_cell.angle_alpha   90.00
_cell.angle_beta   90.00
_cell.angle_gamma   90.00
#
_symmetry.space_group_name_H-M   'P 1'
#
loop_
_entity.id
_entity.type
_entity.pdbx_description
1 polymer ?
#
loop_
_entity_poly.entity_id
_entity_poly.type
_entity_poly.pdbx_seq_one_letter_code
_entity_poly.pdbx_strand_id
1 'polypeptide(L)'
;AMMMAFKIKKSAKFTFCVQNKCHPQTLSVLKTRAKPLGIKIIFDNPDDDTFGCLIQNPDTYGEIANLNDLININKSHDALSIIAADIMSLVVMKSPKDFGADIVVGSTQRFGVPMGLGGPHAAYFATLDEYKRMIPGRLIGVSVDRTNKRSYRMALQTREQHIRREKATSNICTAQALLAIISASYAIYHGPTRLKNIAEDIHYKSRYLKKSLEILNFEVKSKNYFDT
;
A
#
# COMPACT_ATOMS: atom_id res chain seq x y z
N ALA A 1 -6.81 -0.95 4.53
CA ALA A 1 -6.03 -0.18 5.48
C ALA A 1 -6.92 0.67 6.39
N MET A 2 -7.75 1.63 5.89
CA MET A 2 -8.64 2.47 6.71
C MET A 2 -9.44 1.68 7.76
N MET A 3 -10.14 0.63 7.34
CA MET A 3 -10.94 -0.23 8.23
C MET A 3 -10.10 -0.94 9.30
N MET A 4 -8.87 -1.31 8.95
CA MET A 4 -7.95 -1.91 9.90
C MET A 4 -7.49 -0.87 10.93
N ALA A 5 -7.09 0.32 10.49
CA ALA A 5 -6.71 1.42 11.37
C ALA A 5 -7.84 1.82 12.34
N PHE A 6 -9.08 1.91 11.86
CA PHE A 6 -10.26 2.16 12.68
C PHE A 6 -10.42 1.13 13.80
N LYS A 7 -10.24 -0.17 13.48
CA LYS A 7 -10.30 -1.24 14.48
C LYS A 7 -9.12 -1.22 15.45
N ILE A 8 -7.91 -0.89 14.99
CA ILE A 8 -6.72 -0.77 15.85
C ILE A 8 -6.94 0.31 16.90
N LYS A 9 -7.50 1.45 16.52
CA LYS A 9 -7.86 2.54 17.44
C LYS A 9 -9.18 2.29 18.18
N LYS A 10 -9.67 1.03 18.20
CA LYS A 10 -10.88 0.56 18.93
C LYS A 10 -12.14 1.34 18.59
N SER A 11 -12.23 1.93 17.41
CA SER A 11 -13.34 2.77 16.96
C SER A 11 -13.66 3.94 17.91
N ALA A 12 -12.66 4.44 18.62
CA ALA A 12 -12.81 5.56 19.55
C ALA A 12 -12.73 6.92 18.88
N LYS A 13 -12.12 6.98 17.69
CA LYS A 13 -11.96 8.16 16.84
C LYS A 13 -12.69 7.93 15.53
N PHE A 14 -13.31 8.95 14.94
CA PHE A 14 -14.16 8.79 13.75
C PHE A 14 -13.71 9.61 12.54
N THR A 15 -12.55 10.25 12.62
CA THR A 15 -11.99 11.03 11.52
C THR A 15 -10.84 10.26 10.85
N PHE A 16 -10.87 10.21 9.51
CA PHE A 16 -9.80 9.66 8.68
C PHE A 16 -9.23 10.74 7.77
N CYS A 17 -7.93 11.01 7.89
CA CYS A 17 -7.25 12.01 7.09
C CYS A 17 -6.74 11.40 5.79
N VAL A 18 -6.82 12.15 4.70
CA VAL A 18 -6.32 11.74 3.38
C VAL A 18 -5.53 12.89 2.79
N GLN A 19 -4.36 12.62 2.26
CA GLN A 19 -3.60 13.62 1.52
C GLN A 19 -4.41 14.09 0.30
N ASN A 20 -4.51 15.40 0.09
CA ASN A 20 -5.33 15.99 -0.97
C ASN A 20 -4.94 15.53 -2.38
N LYS A 21 -3.67 15.19 -2.59
CA LYS A 21 -3.12 14.65 -3.84
C LYS A 21 -3.25 13.12 -3.98
N CYS A 22 -4.04 12.46 -3.14
CA CYS A 22 -4.36 11.04 -3.26
C CYS A 22 -5.14 10.77 -4.55
N HIS A 23 -4.97 9.59 -5.14
CA HIS A 23 -5.67 9.20 -6.35
C HIS A 23 -7.20 9.33 -6.20
N PRO A 24 -7.91 9.95 -7.17
CA PRO A 24 -9.35 10.17 -7.09
C PRO A 24 -10.15 8.87 -6.90
N GLN A 25 -9.72 7.78 -7.52
CA GLN A 25 -10.34 6.46 -7.39
C GLN A 25 -10.23 5.93 -5.95
N THR A 26 -9.05 6.07 -5.34
CA THR A 26 -8.82 5.69 -3.94
C THR A 26 -9.71 6.51 -3.01
N LEU A 27 -9.81 7.83 -3.23
CA LEU A 27 -10.68 8.70 -2.45
C LEU A 27 -12.15 8.32 -2.58
N SER A 28 -12.62 7.97 -3.79
CA SER A 28 -13.99 7.51 -4.02
C SER A 28 -14.31 6.23 -3.22
N VAL A 29 -13.40 5.27 -3.24
CA VAL A 29 -13.53 4.02 -2.45
C VAL A 29 -13.54 4.31 -0.94
N LEU A 30 -12.67 5.19 -0.47
CA LEU A 30 -12.62 5.59 0.94
C LEU A 30 -13.95 6.20 1.39
N LYS A 31 -14.51 7.14 0.62
CA LYS A 31 -15.82 7.77 0.90
C LYS A 31 -16.93 6.72 0.98
N THR A 32 -16.97 5.80 0.02
CA THR A 32 -17.96 4.72 -0.02
C THR A 32 -17.86 3.82 1.22
N ARG A 33 -16.64 3.49 1.66
CA ARG A 33 -16.41 2.63 2.83
C ARG A 33 -16.57 3.35 4.16
N ALA A 34 -16.33 4.64 4.22
CA ALA A 34 -16.46 5.47 5.41
C ALA A 34 -17.93 5.73 5.78
N LYS A 35 -18.78 6.01 4.78
CA LYS A 35 -20.18 6.42 4.97
C LYS A 35 -20.99 5.49 5.87
N PRO A 36 -21.03 4.15 5.69
CA PRO A 36 -21.83 3.27 6.54
C PRO A 36 -21.39 3.20 8.01
N LEU A 37 -20.18 3.67 8.30
CA LEU A 37 -19.59 3.63 9.65
C LEU A 37 -19.58 5.00 10.33
N GLY A 38 -20.11 6.02 9.68
CA GLY A 38 -20.07 7.39 10.20
C GLY A 38 -18.66 7.99 10.23
N ILE A 39 -17.69 7.42 9.51
CA ILE A 39 -16.33 7.94 9.46
C ILE A 39 -16.30 9.21 8.60
N LYS A 40 -15.81 10.31 9.19
CA LYS A 40 -15.58 11.57 8.51
C LYS A 40 -14.23 11.54 7.78
N ILE A 41 -14.20 11.96 6.53
CA ILE A 41 -12.95 12.14 5.77
C ILE A 41 -12.58 13.61 5.75
N ILE A 42 -11.36 13.90 6.17
CA ILE A 42 -10.73 15.22 6.11
C ILE A 42 -9.48 15.18 5.24
N PHE A 43 -8.93 16.34 4.89
CA PHE A 43 -7.77 16.43 4.01
C PHE A 43 -6.59 17.14 4.67
N ASP A 44 -5.39 16.63 4.40
CA ASP A 44 -4.06 17.16 4.72
C ASP A 44 -3.75 17.37 6.20
N ASN A 45 -4.67 17.92 6.98
CA ASN A 45 -4.44 18.28 8.36
C ASN A 45 -5.22 17.36 9.31
N PRO A 46 -4.56 16.39 9.98
CA PRO A 46 -5.21 15.59 11.00
C PRO A 46 -5.64 16.42 12.20
N ASP A 47 -6.70 16.00 12.85
CA ASP A 47 -7.19 16.53 14.14
C ASP A 47 -7.09 15.48 15.24
N ASP A 48 -7.45 15.83 16.47
CA ASP A 48 -7.35 14.93 17.62
C ASP A 48 -8.34 13.75 17.55
N ASP A 49 -9.40 13.85 16.72
CA ASP A 49 -10.33 12.75 16.43
C ASP A 49 -9.83 11.84 15.29
N THR A 50 -8.68 12.14 14.69
CA THR A 50 -8.13 11.38 13.58
C THR A 50 -7.52 10.06 14.05
N PHE A 51 -8.03 8.93 13.52
CA PHE A 51 -7.49 7.59 13.83
C PHE A 51 -6.41 7.11 12.86
N GLY A 52 -6.30 7.71 11.70
CA GLY A 52 -5.31 7.34 10.70
C GLY A 52 -5.30 8.28 9.51
N CYS A 53 -4.15 8.36 8.85
CA CYS A 53 -3.89 9.22 7.71
C CYS A 53 -3.38 8.41 6.53
N LEU A 54 -3.96 8.61 5.35
CA LEU A 54 -3.50 8.01 4.10
C LEU A 54 -2.64 9.00 3.32
N ILE A 55 -1.41 8.61 3.03
CA ILE A 55 -0.46 9.34 2.20
C ILE A 55 -0.22 8.52 0.94
N GLN A 56 -0.48 9.11 -0.24
CA GLN A 56 -0.16 8.52 -1.54
C GLN A 56 1.28 8.90 -1.92
N ASN A 57 2.11 7.91 -2.27
CA ASN A 57 3.52 8.14 -2.60
C ASN A 57 4.05 7.18 -3.70
N PRO A 58 4.39 7.66 -4.91
CA PRO A 58 4.14 9.02 -5.41
C PRO A 58 2.65 9.38 -5.44
N ASP A 59 2.35 10.68 -5.43
CA ASP A 59 0.98 11.19 -5.47
C ASP A 59 0.36 11.14 -6.89
N THR A 60 -0.85 11.67 -7.07
CA THR A 60 -1.57 11.69 -8.36
C THR A 60 -0.81 12.43 -9.47
N TYR A 61 0.04 13.35 -9.10
CA TYR A 61 0.86 14.15 -10.03
C TYR A 61 2.29 13.63 -10.15
N GLY A 62 2.58 12.47 -9.58
CA GLY A 62 3.90 11.85 -9.58
C GLY A 62 4.88 12.41 -8.54
N GLU A 63 4.45 13.36 -7.69
CA GLU A 63 5.33 13.96 -6.68
C GLU A 63 5.60 12.99 -5.54
N ILE A 64 6.86 12.92 -5.12
CA ILE A 64 7.29 12.14 -3.96
C ILE A 64 7.10 12.98 -2.70
N ALA A 65 6.30 12.49 -1.77
CA ALA A 65 6.02 13.16 -0.52
C ALA A 65 7.21 13.14 0.47
N ASN A 66 7.35 14.18 1.28
CA ASN A 66 8.22 14.14 2.45
C ASN A 66 7.53 13.32 3.57
N LEU A 67 7.78 12.01 3.54
CA LEU A 67 7.15 11.08 4.49
C LEU A 67 7.54 11.36 5.94
N ASN A 68 8.75 11.87 6.18
CA ASN A 68 9.21 12.14 7.55
C ASN A 68 8.33 13.18 8.26
N ASP A 69 8.08 14.31 7.60
CA ASP A 69 7.28 15.39 8.18
C ASP A 69 5.82 14.97 8.35
N LEU A 70 5.24 14.35 7.33
CA LEU A 70 3.84 13.90 7.37
C LEU A 70 3.60 12.84 8.45
N ILE A 71 4.51 11.88 8.61
CA ILE A 71 4.40 10.84 9.64
C ILE A 71 4.58 11.43 11.04
N ASN A 72 5.45 12.42 11.22
CA ASN A 72 5.62 13.10 12.50
C ASN A 72 4.36 13.89 12.89
N ILE A 73 3.71 14.57 11.94
CA ILE A 73 2.41 15.23 12.15
C ILE A 73 1.35 14.19 12.56
N ASN A 74 1.26 13.06 11.87
CA ASN A 74 0.31 12.01 12.23
C ASN A 74 0.53 11.49 13.66
N LYS A 75 1.78 11.28 14.04
CA LYS A 75 2.14 10.82 15.38
C LYS A 75 1.77 11.82 16.47
N SER A 76 1.86 13.14 16.22
CA SER A 76 1.47 14.16 17.21
C SER A 76 -0.03 14.14 17.53
N HIS A 77 -0.87 13.61 16.62
CA HIS A 77 -2.31 13.41 16.81
C HIS A 77 -2.68 11.96 17.20
N ASP A 78 -1.70 11.11 17.53
CA ASP A 78 -1.92 9.68 17.79
C ASP A 78 -2.66 8.98 16.62
N ALA A 79 -2.41 9.39 15.38
CA ALA A 79 -2.99 8.83 14.18
C ALA A 79 -2.03 7.84 13.50
N LEU A 80 -2.56 6.71 13.00
CA LEU A 80 -1.78 5.72 12.27
C LEU A 80 -1.40 6.24 10.88
N SER A 81 -0.14 6.07 10.50
CA SER A 81 0.37 6.46 9.20
C SER A 81 0.25 5.30 8.19
N ILE A 82 -0.58 5.52 7.18
CA ILE A 82 -0.86 4.56 6.11
C ILE A 82 -0.26 5.12 4.81
N ILE A 83 0.64 4.37 4.19
CA ILE A 83 1.27 4.78 2.94
C ILE A 83 0.74 3.92 1.80
N ALA A 84 0.13 4.56 0.80
CA ALA A 84 -0.17 3.92 -0.47
C ALA A 84 1.03 4.16 -1.40
N ALA A 85 1.85 3.12 -1.64
CA ALA A 85 3.11 3.26 -2.32
C ALA A 85 3.18 2.44 -3.61
N ASP A 86 3.88 2.98 -4.61
CA ASP A 86 4.22 2.23 -5.82
C ASP A 86 5.34 1.23 -5.52
N ILE A 87 5.10 -0.05 -5.80
CA ILE A 87 6.04 -1.13 -5.49
C ILE A 87 7.38 -1.01 -6.25
N MET A 88 7.37 -0.46 -7.48
CA MET A 88 8.59 -0.31 -8.26
C MET A 88 9.44 0.84 -7.74
N SER A 89 8.84 1.94 -7.32
CA SER A 89 9.55 3.06 -6.69
C SER A 89 10.23 2.62 -5.38
N LEU A 90 9.61 1.73 -4.61
CA LEU A 90 10.18 1.19 -3.36
C LEU A 90 11.46 0.38 -3.55
N VAL A 91 11.76 -0.07 -4.78
CA VAL A 91 13.02 -0.79 -5.07
C VAL A 91 14.23 0.12 -4.94
N VAL A 92 14.08 1.42 -5.20
CA VAL A 92 15.17 2.43 -5.17
C VAL A 92 14.98 3.49 -4.08
N MET A 93 13.80 3.57 -3.49
CA MET A 93 13.49 4.51 -2.41
C MET A 93 13.68 3.86 -1.04
N LYS A 94 13.88 4.70 -0.04
CA LYS A 94 13.88 4.28 1.36
C LYS A 94 12.50 3.72 1.74
N SER A 95 12.51 2.61 2.49
CA SER A 95 11.26 1.96 2.93
C SER A 95 10.39 2.90 3.76
N PRO A 96 9.05 2.94 3.53
CA PRO A 96 8.15 3.69 4.40
C PRO A 96 8.23 3.29 5.88
N LYS A 97 8.58 2.05 6.19
CA LYS A 97 8.84 1.57 7.56
C LYS A 97 9.95 2.38 8.23
N ASP A 98 11.01 2.72 7.50
CA ASP A 98 12.17 3.45 8.05
C ASP A 98 11.84 4.91 8.40
N PHE A 99 10.70 5.42 7.91
CA PHE A 99 10.10 6.69 8.31
C PHE A 99 9.10 6.53 9.46
N GLY A 100 8.73 5.29 9.79
CA GLY A 100 7.78 4.98 10.86
C GLY A 100 6.34 4.81 10.39
N ALA A 101 6.10 4.38 9.15
CA ALA A 101 4.77 4.01 8.68
C ALA A 101 4.27 2.75 9.39
N ASP A 102 2.98 2.74 9.75
CA ASP A 102 2.31 1.62 10.42
C ASP A 102 1.77 0.60 9.43
N ILE A 103 1.25 1.07 8.30
CA ILE A 103 0.65 0.24 7.25
C ILE A 103 1.14 0.74 5.89
N VAL A 104 1.52 -0.19 5.02
CA VAL A 104 1.88 0.12 3.63
C VAL A 104 1.06 -0.77 2.69
N VAL A 105 0.44 -0.14 1.70
CA VAL A 105 -0.40 -0.84 0.71
C VAL A 105 -0.04 -0.37 -0.69
N GLY A 106 -0.28 -1.22 -1.68
CA GLY A 106 -0.07 -0.84 -3.07
C GLY A 106 -0.40 -1.96 -4.04
N SER A 107 -0.37 -1.64 -5.32
CA SER A 107 -0.52 -2.62 -6.40
C SER A 107 0.80 -3.35 -6.66
N THR A 108 0.72 -4.63 -6.98
CA THR A 108 1.86 -5.41 -7.49
C THR A 108 1.86 -5.53 -9.01
N GLN A 109 1.00 -4.81 -9.72
CA GLN A 109 0.86 -4.90 -11.17
C GLN A 109 2.21 -4.69 -11.89
N ARG A 110 3.05 -3.79 -11.40
CA ARG A 110 4.38 -3.51 -11.95
C ARG A 110 5.38 -4.66 -11.82
N PHE A 111 5.03 -5.69 -11.05
CA PHE A 111 5.80 -6.92 -10.93
C PHE A 111 5.23 -8.00 -11.87
N GLY A 112 5.21 -7.71 -13.17
CA GLY A 112 4.90 -8.67 -14.24
C GLY A 112 3.43 -9.00 -14.44
N VAL A 113 2.49 -8.33 -13.77
CA VAL A 113 1.05 -8.54 -13.99
C VAL A 113 0.60 -7.70 -15.18
N PRO A 114 0.06 -8.29 -16.25
CA PRO A 114 -0.40 -7.54 -17.42
C PRO A 114 -1.62 -6.68 -17.07
N MET A 115 -1.79 -5.57 -17.80
CA MET A 115 -2.94 -4.66 -17.60
C MET A 115 -4.27 -5.33 -17.95
N GLY A 116 -4.29 -6.27 -18.90
CA GLY A 116 -5.43 -7.15 -19.20
C GLY A 116 -6.74 -6.42 -19.50
N LEU A 117 -6.67 -5.26 -20.16
CA LEU A 117 -7.84 -4.41 -20.48
C LEU A 117 -8.70 -4.06 -19.24
N GLY A 118 -8.06 -3.77 -18.13
CA GLY A 118 -8.73 -3.54 -16.85
C GLY A 118 -9.02 -4.82 -16.06
N GLY A 119 -8.31 -5.90 -16.36
CA GLY A 119 -8.41 -7.19 -15.70
C GLY A 119 -8.02 -7.16 -14.22
N PRO A 120 -8.06 -8.32 -13.56
CA PRO A 120 -7.85 -8.39 -12.12
C PRO A 120 -6.47 -7.90 -11.71
N HIS A 121 -6.38 -7.30 -10.53
CA HIS A 121 -5.15 -6.78 -9.93
C HIS A 121 -4.68 -7.65 -8.78
N ALA A 122 -3.37 -7.70 -8.55
CA ALA A 122 -2.78 -8.12 -7.29
C ALA A 122 -2.29 -6.89 -6.52
N ALA A 123 -2.24 -7.02 -5.21
CA ALA A 123 -1.83 -5.96 -4.32
C ALA A 123 -0.96 -6.54 -3.19
N TYR A 124 -0.21 -5.68 -2.55
CA TYR A 124 0.50 -6.02 -1.33
C TYR A 124 -0.06 -5.25 -0.15
N PHE A 125 0.08 -5.84 1.02
CA PHE A 125 -0.30 -5.25 2.30
C PHE A 125 0.79 -5.58 3.31
N ALA A 126 1.42 -4.58 3.89
CA ALA A 126 2.43 -4.72 4.91
C ALA A 126 2.05 -3.90 6.15
N THR A 127 2.38 -4.41 7.33
CA THR A 127 2.14 -3.72 8.60
C THR A 127 3.14 -4.16 9.66
N LEU A 128 3.17 -3.47 10.79
CA LEU A 128 3.97 -3.83 11.95
C LEU A 128 3.51 -5.18 12.53
N ASP A 129 4.43 -5.91 13.15
CA ASP A 129 4.15 -7.25 13.70
C ASP A 129 3.05 -7.24 14.75
N GLU A 130 2.95 -6.19 15.55
CA GLU A 130 1.90 -6.01 16.54
C GLU A 130 0.49 -6.01 15.95
N TYR A 131 0.32 -5.57 14.68
CA TYR A 131 -0.96 -5.52 13.98
C TYR A 131 -1.25 -6.76 13.12
N LYS A 132 -0.36 -7.75 13.09
CA LYS A 132 -0.52 -8.94 12.21
C LYS A 132 -1.85 -9.67 12.38
N ARG A 133 -2.43 -9.65 13.58
CA ARG A 133 -3.74 -10.25 13.84
C ARG A 133 -4.92 -9.45 13.29
N MET A 134 -4.68 -8.22 12.83
CA MET A 134 -5.69 -7.31 12.28
C MET A 134 -5.67 -7.28 10.74
N ILE A 135 -4.64 -7.87 10.11
CA ILE A 135 -4.53 -7.91 8.64
C ILE A 135 -5.72 -8.66 8.04
N PRO A 136 -6.35 -8.14 6.98
CA PRO A 136 -7.32 -8.91 6.19
C PRO A 136 -6.58 -10.05 5.45
N GLY A 137 -7.24 -11.22 5.35
CA GLY A 137 -6.70 -12.35 4.63
C GLY A 137 -5.98 -13.38 5.49
N ARG A 138 -5.38 -14.34 4.80
CA ARG A 138 -4.69 -15.48 5.40
C ARG A 138 -3.21 -15.21 5.51
N LEU A 139 -2.58 -15.65 6.60
CA LEU A 139 -1.13 -15.68 6.73
C LEU A 139 -0.66 -17.13 6.72
N ILE A 140 0.29 -17.42 5.83
CA ILE A 140 0.94 -18.71 5.72
C ILE A 140 2.26 -18.66 6.49
N GLY A 141 2.41 -19.59 7.41
CA GLY A 141 3.63 -19.75 8.22
C GLY A 141 4.47 -20.94 7.77
N VAL A 142 5.74 -20.87 8.05
CA VAL A 142 6.68 -22.01 7.89
C VAL A 142 6.61 -22.87 9.14
N SER A 143 6.50 -24.17 8.94
CA SER A 143 6.44 -25.20 9.99
C SER A 143 7.22 -26.43 9.55
N VAL A 144 7.09 -27.51 10.28
CA VAL A 144 7.60 -28.82 9.90
C VAL A 144 6.46 -29.84 9.90
N ASP A 145 6.53 -30.82 9.03
CA ASP A 145 5.61 -31.94 8.99
C ASP A 145 5.98 -33.03 10.04
N ARG A 146 5.21 -34.14 10.07
CA ARG A 146 5.46 -35.26 10.97
C ARG A 146 6.79 -35.95 10.77
N THR A 147 7.45 -35.74 9.61
CA THR A 147 8.77 -36.29 9.27
C THR A 147 9.89 -35.27 9.46
N ASN A 148 9.60 -34.15 10.13
CA ASN A 148 10.52 -33.05 10.39
C ASN A 148 11.02 -32.33 9.13
N LYS A 149 10.30 -32.44 8.01
CA LYS A 149 10.58 -31.71 6.78
C LYS A 149 9.84 -30.38 6.77
N ARG A 150 10.45 -29.37 6.14
CA ARG A 150 9.86 -28.03 5.97
C ARG A 150 8.49 -28.14 5.32
N SER A 151 7.50 -27.54 5.96
CA SER A 151 6.11 -27.52 5.51
C SER A 151 5.49 -26.14 5.69
N TYR A 152 4.44 -25.86 4.94
CA TYR A 152 3.69 -24.61 5.03
C TYR A 152 2.31 -24.88 5.62
N ARG A 153 1.85 -23.98 6.49
CA ARG A 153 0.50 -24.07 7.07
C ARG A 153 -0.14 -22.70 7.21
N MET A 154 -1.45 -22.65 7.22
CA MET A 154 -2.17 -21.43 7.59
C MET A 154 -1.92 -21.13 9.08
N ALA A 155 -1.22 -20.01 9.34
CA ALA A 155 -0.87 -19.60 10.69
C ALA A 155 -1.97 -18.71 11.32
N LEU A 156 -2.58 -17.81 10.55
CA LEU A 156 -3.64 -16.92 11.00
C LEU A 156 -4.79 -16.94 9.97
N GLN A 157 -5.93 -17.51 10.38
CA GLN A 157 -7.12 -17.65 9.54
C GLN A 157 -8.44 -17.34 10.27
N THR A 158 -8.37 -16.86 11.50
CA THR A 158 -9.55 -16.70 12.40
C THR A 158 -10.60 -15.71 11.89
N ARG A 159 -10.37 -15.03 10.77
CA ARG A 159 -11.27 -14.02 10.18
C ARG A 159 -11.96 -14.48 8.91
N GLU A 160 -11.71 -15.71 8.53
CA GLU A 160 -12.32 -16.32 7.35
C GLU A 160 -13.81 -16.56 7.54
N GLN A 161 -14.56 -16.49 6.46
CA GLN A 161 -16.02 -16.64 6.47
C GLN A 161 -16.46 -18.02 6.98
N HIS A 162 -15.72 -19.08 6.70
CA HIS A 162 -16.02 -20.43 7.18
C HIS A 162 -15.85 -20.58 8.69
N ILE A 163 -15.15 -19.66 9.36
CA ILE A 163 -14.96 -19.65 10.82
C ILE A 163 -15.88 -18.64 11.48
N ARG A 164 -15.90 -17.39 11.00
CA ARG A 164 -16.60 -16.27 11.65
C ARG A 164 -17.94 -15.90 11.03
N ARG A 165 -18.32 -16.55 9.95
CA ARG A 165 -19.59 -16.33 9.23
C ARG A 165 -19.80 -14.82 8.93
N GLU A 166 -20.91 -14.23 9.41
CA GLU A 166 -21.26 -12.82 9.24
C GLU A 166 -20.26 -11.84 9.88
N LYS A 167 -19.48 -12.29 10.85
CA LYS A 167 -18.42 -11.49 11.52
C LYS A 167 -17.06 -11.57 10.81
N ALA A 168 -16.98 -12.25 9.67
CA ALA A 168 -15.76 -12.33 8.90
C ALA A 168 -15.37 -10.96 8.37
N THR A 169 -14.09 -10.65 8.42
CA THR A 169 -13.54 -9.39 7.88
C THR A 169 -12.86 -9.57 6.53
N SER A 170 -12.78 -10.81 6.05
CA SER A 170 -12.09 -11.16 4.82
C SER A 170 -12.88 -12.21 4.05
N ASN A 171 -13.13 -11.91 2.78
CA ASN A 171 -13.59 -12.84 1.76
C ASN A 171 -12.55 -12.86 0.67
N ILE A 172 -11.70 -13.88 0.66
CA ILE A 172 -10.67 -14.00 -0.37
C ILE A 172 -11.19 -14.91 -1.47
N CYS A 173 -11.28 -14.33 -2.67
CA CYS A 173 -11.51 -15.09 -3.89
C CYS A 173 -10.18 -15.67 -4.42
N THR A 174 -10.23 -16.78 -5.13
CA THR A 174 -9.05 -17.42 -5.75
C THR A 174 -8.49 -16.65 -6.94
N ALA A 175 -9.21 -15.69 -7.49
CA ALA A 175 -8.81 -14.91 -8.66
C ALA A 175 -7.42 -14.27 -8.52
N GLN A 176 -7.08 -13.76 -7.35
CA GLN A 176 -5.79 -13.09 -7.09
C GLN A 176 -4.62 -14.06 -6.86
N ALA A 177 -4.86 -15.36 -6.67
CA ALA A 177 -3.81 -16.34 -6.37
C ALA A 177 -2.75 -16.41 -7.48
N LEU A 178 -3.18 -16.54 -8.75
CA LEU A 178 -2.26 -16.56 -9.89
C LEU A 178 -1.47 -15.25 -10.02
N LEU A 179 -2.12 -14.11 -9.82
CA LEU A 179 -1.47 -12.80 -9.93
C LEU A 179 -0.43 -12.60 -8.82
N ALA A 180 -0.71 -13.07 -7.62
CA ALA A 180 0.25 -13.07 -6.51
C ALA A 180 1.48 -13.95 -6.83
N ILE A 181 1.24 -15.13 -7.43
CA ILE A 181 2.32 -16.03 -7.90
C ILE A 181 3.14 -15.34 -8.99
N ILE A 182 2.51 -14.70 -9.98
CA ILE A 182 3.21 -13.96 -11.05
C ILE A 182 4.10 -12.87 -10.44
N SER A 183 3.57 -12.07 -9.52
CA SER A 183 4.33 -10.99 -8.88
C SER A 183 5.52 -11.52 -8.07
N ALA A 184 5.33 -12.59 -7.32
CA ALA A 184 6.40 -13.24 -6.57
C ALA A 184 7.46 -13.83 -7.51
N SER A 185 7.03 -14.53 -8.57
CA SER A 185 7.92 -15.13 -9.57
C SER A 185 8.72 -14.07 -10.33
N TYR A 186 8.12 -12.93 -10.64
CA TYR A 186 8.82 -11.78 -11.24
C TYR A 186 9.97 -11.31 -10.34
N ALA A 187 9.68 -11.12 -9.05
CA ALA A 187 10.69 -10.70 -8.09
C ALA A 187 11.83 -11.74 -7.93
N ILE A 188 11.48 -13.02 -7.87
CA ILE A 188 12.47 -14.13 -7.76
C ILE A 188 13.32 -14.23 -9.03
N TYR A 189 12.68 -14.15 -10.21
CA TYR A 189 13.36 -14.27 -11.50
C TYR A 189 14.40 -13.17 -11.72
N HIS A 190 14.05 -11.93 -11.41
CA HIS A 190 14.96 -10.81 -11.55
C HIS A 190 15.98 -10.70 -10.42
N GLY A 191 15.62 -11.08 -9.20
CA GLY A 191 16.42 -10.88 -8.02
C GLY A 191 16.65 -9.40 -7.67
N PRO A 192 17.31 -9.11 -6.55
CA PRO A 192 17.42 -7.72 -6.05
C PRO A 192 18.20 -6.81 -6.99
N THR A 193 19.30 -7.28 -7.56
CA THR A 193 20.15 -6.46 -8.43
C THR A 193 19.44 -6.06 -9.71
N ARG A 194 18.78 -7.01 -10.39
CA ARG A 194 18.12 -6.71 -11.66
C ARG A 194 16.85 -5.90 -11.45
N LEU A 195 16.10 -6.13 -10.36
CA LEU A 195 14.98 -5.25 -9.99
C LEU A 195 15.43 -3.81 -9.81
N LYS A 196 16.56 -3.61 -9.12
CA LYS A 196 17.14 -2.28 -8.94
C LYS A 196 17.49 -1.64 -10.28
N ASN A 197 18.18 -2.37 -11.15
CA ASN A 197 18.53 -1.87 -12.49
C ASN A 197 17.28 -1.50 -13.31
N ILE A 198 16.21 -2.30 -13.23
CA ILE A 198 14.94 -2.00 -13.89
C ILE A 198 14.34 -0.69 -13.36
N ALA A 199 14.29 -0.52 -12.04
CA ALA A 199 13.74 0.69 -11.44
C ALA A 199 14.57 1.94 -11.76
N GLU A 200 15.90 1.83 -11.74
CA GLU A 200 16.83 2.89 -12.11
C GLU A 200 16.70 3.27 -13.59
N ASP A 201 16.55 2.28 -14.49
CA ASP A 201 16.35 2.53 -15.94
C ASP A 201 15.01 3.24 -16.21
N ILE A 202 13.94 2.84 -15.52
CA ILE A 202 12.64 3.54 -15.60
C ILE A 202 12.80 5.00 -15.17
N HIS A 203 13.44 5.25 -14.03
CA HIS A 203 13.67 6.60 -13.54
C HIS A 203 14.56 7.42 -14.49
N TYR A 204 15.61 6.80 -15.04
CA TYR A 204 16.48 7.45 -16.02
C TYR A 204 15.71 7.88 -17.27
N LYS A 205 14.86 7.03 -17.83
CA LYS A 205 14.02 7.34 -19.00
C LYS A 205 13.03 8.46 -18.70
N SER A 206 12.43 8.48 -17.52
CA SER A 206 11.56 9.57 -17.09
C SER A 206 12.32 10.90 -17.00
N ARG A 207 13.53 10.90 -16.44
CA ARG A 207 14.39 12.10 -16.41
C ARG A 207 14.78 12.58 -17.80
N TYR A 208 15.08 11.66 -18.71
CA TYR A 208 15.39 11.98 -20.10
C TYR A 208 14.20 12.63 -20.79
N LEU A 209 12.99 12.06 -20.62
CA LEU A 209 11.76 12.61 -21.15
C LEU A 209 11.51 14.03 -20.61
N LYS A 210 11.64 14.23 -19.30
CA LYS A 210 11.51 15.56 -18.67
C LYS A 210 12.41 16.58 -19.33
N LYS A 211 13.70 16.29 -19.44
CA LYS A 211 14.66 17.20 -20.09
C LYS A 211 14.30 17.51 -21.55
N SER A 212 13.83 16.50 -22.29
CA SER A 212 13.41 16.69 -23.67
C SER A 212 12.18 17.60 -23.80
N LEU A 213 11.22 17.46 -22.88
CA LEU A 213 10.04 18.34 -22.82
C LEU A 213 10.41 19.77 -22.43
N GLU A 214 11.31 19.96 -21.48
CA GLU A 214 11.80 21.28 -21.06
C GLU A 214 12.53 22.00 -22.22
N ILE A 215 13.30 21.28 -23.03
CA ILE A 215 13.95 21.84 -24.27
C ILE A 215 12.88 22.31 -25.28
N LEU A 216 11.75 21.63 -25.33
CA LEU A 216 10.59 21.99 -26.17
C LEU A 216 9.67 23.05 -25.53
N ASN A 217 10.12 23.69 -24.45
CA ASN A 217 9.39 24.70 -23.67
C ASN A 217 8.10 24.21 -23.03
N PHE A 218 7.98 22.91 -22.72
CA PHE A 218 6.90 22.43 -21.86
C PHE A 218 7.27 22.60 -20.38
N GLU A 219 6.33 23.06 -19.60
CA GLU A 219 6.47 23.12 -18.13
C GLU A 219 6.22 21.74 -17.52
N VAL A 220 7.21 21.18 -16.81
CA VAL A 220 7.07 19.96 -16.03
C VAL A 220 6.86 20.32 -14.57
N LYS A 221 5.66 20.04 -14.05
CA LYS A 221 5.24 20.46 -12.71
C LYS A 221 5.90 19.68 -11.58
N SER A 222 6.10 18.37 -11.76
CA SER A 222 6.68 17.51 -10.72
C SER A 222 8.18 17.75 -10.58
N LYS A 223 8.61 18.11 -9.37
CA LYS A 223 10.04 18.36 -9.06
C LYS A 223 10.72 17.08 -8.58
N ASN A 224 10.13 16.41 -7.60
CA ASN A 224 10.62 15.16 -7.01
C ASN A 224 9.70 14.02 -7.45
N TYR A 225 10.14 13.20 -8.38
CA TYR A 225 9.31 12.15 -8.97
C TYR A 225 10.12 10.88 -9.18
N PHE A 226 9.42 9.77 -9.38
CA PHE A 226 10.04 8.51 -9.76
C PHE A 226 9.97 8.31 -11.28
N ASP A 227 8.76 8.25 -11.85
CA ASP A 227 8.56 7.96 -13.28
C ASP A 227 7.31 8.64 -13.89
N THR A 228 6.61 9.44 -13.11
CA THR A 228 5.38 10.13 -13.56
C THR A 228 5.53 11.63 -13.40
#